data_11ff5386a60796368bbd5e82d0c48925
#
_entry.id   11ff5386a60796368bbd5e82d0c48925
#
_cell.length_a   1.000
_cell.length_b   1.000
_cell.length_c   1.000
_cell.angle_alpha   90.00
_cell.angle_beta   90.00
_cell.angle_gamma   90.00
#
_symmetry.space_group_name_H-M   'P 1'
#
loop_
_entity.id
_entity.type
_entity.pdbx_description
1 polymer ?
#
loop_
_entity_poly.entity_id
_entity_poly.type
_entity_poly.pdbx_seq_one_letter_code
_entity_poly.pdbx_strand_id
1 'polypeptide(L)'
;MPKQNYLCIQRSQPKQPGKGQAPSPAQMEEMYAKFNAWKEKFKANLVDMGGKLGAGKIVTAEGATDGPFVEAKEVIGGYMIVSAESMEEAVEVARQSPGVWMPGSSVEVRVISTP
;
A
#
# COMPACT_ATOMS: atom_id res chain seq x y z
N MET A 1 -10.52 -8.51 22.73
CA MET A 1 -9.72 -7.30 22.49
C MET A 1 -10.38 -6.47 21.41
N PRO A 2 -10.56 -5.17 21.62
CA PRO A 2 -11.11 -4.33 20.56
C PRO A 2 -10.15 -4.22 19.40
N LYS A 3 -10.70 -4.20 18.20
CA LYS A 3 -9.89 -4.02 17.01
C LYS A 3 -9.44 -2.59 16.89
N GLN A 4 -8.25 -2.40 16.36
CA GLN A 4 -7.70 -1.09 16.04
C GLN A 4 -7.53 -1.00 14.54
N ASN A 5 -7.51 0.24 14.05
CA ASN A 5 -7.24 0.48 12.63
C ASN A 5 -5.74 0.67 12.43
N TYR A 6 -5.27 0.17 11.30
CA TYR A 6 -3.87 0.27 10.91
C TYR A 6 -3.80 0.85 9.51
N LEU A 7 -2.88 1.79 9.32
CA LEU A 7 -2.62 2.37 8.01
C LEU A 7 -1.53 1.55 7.35
N CYS A 8 -1.82 1.05 6.17
CA CYS A 8 -0.86 0.30 5.38
C CYS A 8 -0.44 1.16 4.20
N ILE A 9 0.83 1.52 4.17
CA ILE A 9 1.37 2.42 3.15
C ILE A 9 2.18 1.58 2.17
N GLN A 10 1.80 1.59 0.90
CA GLN A 10 2.52 0.87 -0.14
C GLN A 10 3.70 1.70 -0.60
N ARG A 11 4.87 1.09 -0.57
CA ARG A 11 6.12 1.73 -0.97
C ARG A 11 6.76 0.92 -2.07
N SER A 12 7.34 1.59 -3.03
CA SER A 12 8.04 0.94 -4.12
C SER A 12 9.26 1.76 -4.49
N GLN A 13 10.21 1.11 -5.14
CA GLN A 13 11.36 1.82 -5.67
C GLN A 13 10.96 2.54 -6.95
N PRO A 14 11.58 3.69 -7.25
CA PRO A 14 11.30 4.41 -8.48
C PRO A 14 11.53 3.49 -9.69
N LYS A 15 10.65 3.57 -10.67
CA LYS A 15 10.79 2.79 -11.89
C LYS A 15 12.02 3.27 -12.65
N GLN A 16 12.85 2.33 -13.05
CA GLN A 16 13.97 2.63 -13.93
C GLN A 16 13.48 2.63 -15.37
N PRO A 17 13.85 3.64 -16.15
CA PRO A 17 13.46 3.68 -17.56
C PRO A 17 13.95 2.43 -18.30
N GLY A 18 13.11 1.84 -19.12
CA GLY A 18 13.43 0.69 -19.92
C GLY A 18 13.39 -0.65 -19.24
N LYS A 19 13.06 -0.70 -17.95
CA LYS A 19 12.89 -1.96 -17.22
C LYS A 19 11.45 -2.11 -16.82
N GLY A 20 10.86 -3.19 -17.25
CA GLY A 20 9.50 -3.52 -16.89
C GLY A 20 8.62 -3.59 -18.10
N GLN A 21 8.24 -4.80 -18.46
CA GLN A 21 7.26 -5.04 -19.48
C GLN A 21 5.89 -5.03 -18.82
N ALA A 22 4.90 -4.54 -19.54
CA ALA A 22 3.53 -4.64 -19.09
C ALA A 22 3.17 -6.13 -18.94
N PRO A 23 2.42 -6.51 -17.90
CA PRO A 23 2.03 -7.89 -17.73
C PRO A 23 1.17 -8.35 -18.90
N SER A 24 1.33 -9.61 -19.29
CA SER A 24 0.48 -10.20 -20.32
C SER A 24 -0.96 -10.32 -19.81
N PRO A 25 -1.94 -10.48 -20.71
CA PRO A 25 -3.32 -10.69 -20.27
C PRO A 25 -3.48 -11.86 -19.30
N ALA A 26 -2.75 -12.95 -19.51
CA ALA A 26 -2.80 -14.10 -18.62
C ALA A 26 -2.24 -13.76 -17.25
N GLN A 27 -1.16 -12.99 -17.19
CA GLN A 27 -0.59 -12.54 -15.93
C GLN A 27 -1.53 -11.61 -15.19
N MET A 28 -2.22 -10.73 -15.92
CA MET A 28 -3.20 -9.83 -15.32
C MET A 28 -4.37 -10.60 -14.72
N GLU A 29 -4.86 -11.61 -15.42
CA GLU A 29 -5.94 -12.47 -14.90
C GLU A 29 -5.51 -13.15 -13.61
N GLU A 30 -4.28 -13.65 -13.58
CA GLU A 30 -3.74 -14.31 -12.41
C GLU A 30 -3.62 -13.33 -11.24
N MET A 31 -3.17 -12.12 -11.51
CA MET A 31 -3.06 -11.08 -10.49
C MET A 31 -4.44 -10.71 -9.94
N TYR A 32 -5.44 -10.56 -10.81
CA TYR A 32 -6.80 -10.26 -10.37
C TYR A 32 -7.37 -11.39 -9.53
N ALA A 33 -7.10 -12.64 -9.92
CA ALA A 33 -7.57 -13.78 -9.15
C ALA A 33 -6.96 -13.78 -7.74
N LYS A 34 -5.67 -13.51 -7.63
CA LYS A 34 -4.98 -13.42 -6.35
C LYS A 34 -5.52 -12.26 -5.52
N PHE A 35 -5.74 -11.13 -6.16
CA PHE A 35 -6.28 -9.95 -5.50
C PHE A 35 -7.67 -10.23 -4.92
N ASN A 36 -8.53 -10.84 -5.72
CA ASN A 36 -9.88 -11.16 -5.29
C ASN A 36 -9.88 -12.21 -4.17
N ALA A 37 -8.98 -13.19 -4.23
CA ALA A 37 -8.85 -14.19 -3.18
C ALA A 37 -8.39 -13.55 -1.87
N TRP A 38 -7.42 -12.62 -1.95
CA TRP A 38 -6.95 -11.89 -0.78
C TRP A 38 -8.07 -11.02 -0.19
N LYS A 39 -8.82 -10.30 -1.02
CA LYS A 39 -9.93 -9.48 -0.59
C LYS A 39 -10.98 -10.32 0.14
N GLU A 40 -11.31 -11.46 -0.41
CA GLU A 40 -12.32 -12.33 0.20
C GLU A 40 -11.82 -12.90 1.52
N LYS A 41 -10.55 -13.32 1.56
CA LYS A 41 -9.96 -13.88 2.75
C LYS A 41 -9.93 -12.90 3.92
N PHE A 42 -9.63 -11.64 3.63
CA PHE A 42 -9.46 -10.63 4.67
C PHE A 42 -10.56 -9.57 4.68
N LYS A 43 -11.71 -9.85 4.09
CA LYS A 43 -12.75 -8.83 3.97
C LYS A 43 -13.22 -8.29 5.33
N ALA A 44 -13.15 -9.10 6.38
CA ALA A 44 -13.51 -8.65 7.73
C ALA A 44 -12.49 -7.67 8.30
N ASN A 45 -11.27 -7.67 7.75
CA ASN A 45 -10.21 -6.77 8.19
C ASN A 45 -10.15 -5.49 7.36
N LEU A 46 -10.68 -5.51 6.14
CA LEU A 46 -10.53 -4.37 5.22
C LEU A 46 -11.55 -3.29 5.54
N VAL A 47 -11.08 -2.16 6.04
CA VAL A 47 -11.92 -1.01 6.37
C VAL A 47 -12.03 -0.09 5.17
N ASP A 48 -10.90 0.22 4.55
CA ASP A 48 -10.83 1.11 3.41
C ASP A 48 -9.76 0.57 2.48
N MET A 49 -10.14 0.23 1.27
CA MET A 49 -9.19 -0.24 0.27
C MET A 49 -8.23 0.85 -0.18
N GLY A 50 -8.54 2.11 0.18
CA GLY A 50 -7.71 3.24 -0.17
C GLY A 50 -7.67 3.45 -1.66
N GLY A 51 -6.49 3.81 -2.13
CA GLY A 51 -6.33 4.07 -3.53
C GLY A 51 -4.87 4.30 -3.88
N LYS A 52 -4.65 4.44 -5.17
CA LYS A 52 -3.34 4.77 -5.70
C LYS A 52 -3.08 6.25 -5.45
N LEU A 53 -1.88 6.56 -5.00
CA LEU A 53 -1.49 7.93 -4.71
C LEU A 53 -0.67 8.47 -5.88
N GLY A 54 -1.03 9.66 -6.32
CA GLY A 54 -0.34 10.35 -7.39
C GLY A 54 0.48 11.52 -6.88
N ALA A 55 0.61 12.53 -7.73
CA ALA A 55 1.36 13.72 -7.40
C ALA A 55 0.73 14.46 -6.21
N GLY A 56 1.56 15.14 -5.45
CA GLY A 56 1.09 15.87 -4.30
C GLY A 56 2.03 17.01 -3.94
N LYS A 57 1.75 17.62 -2.80
CA LYS A 57 2.54 18.73 -2.29
C LYS A 57 2.82 18.52 -0.82
N ILE A 58 3.90 19.10 -0.37
CA ILE A 58 4.23 19.14 1.05
C ILE A 58 3.88 20.53 1.54
N VAL A 59 3.03 20.59 2.56
CA VAL A 59 2.54 21.84 3.11
C VAL A 59 3.09 22.01 4.51
N THR A 60 3.72 23.17 4.74
CA THR A 60 4.20 23.55 6.05
C THR A 60 3.53 24.88 6.43
N ALA A 61 3.79 25.36 7.64
CA ALA A 61 3.29 26.67 8.06
C ALA A 61 3.79 27.79 7.15
N GLU A 62 4.89 27.57 6.45
CA GLU A 62 5.52 28.59 5.60
C GLU A 62 5.07 28.51 4.14
N GLY A 63 4.31 27.47 3.78
CA GLY A 63 3.82 27.34 2.41
C GLY A 63 3.82 25.90 1.95
N ALA A 64 3.70 25.72 0.64
CA ALA A 64 3.63 24.41 0.02
C ALA A 64 4.75 24.26 -1.01
N THR A 65 5.31 23.06 -1.06
CA THR A 65 6.33 22.70 -2.05
C THR A 65 5.89 21.46 -2.80
N ASP A 66 6.39 21.31 -4.01
CA ASP A 66 6.04 20.16 -4.84
C ASP A 66 6.72 18.90 -4.31
N GLY A 67 5.97 17.81 -4.29
CA GLY A 67 6.49 16.48 -4.03
C GLY A 67 6.23 15.58 -5.21
N PRO A 68 6.81 14.41 -5.25
CA PRO A 68 7.80 13.86 -4.34
C PRO A 68 9.19 14.46 -4.59
N PHE A 69 10.03 14.33 -3.59
CA PHE A 69 11.40 14.82 -3.73
C PHE A 69 12.21 13.88 -4.62
N VAL A 70 13.03 14.47 -5.47
CA VAL A 70 13.83 13.73 -6.45
C VAL A 70 14.79 12.75 -5.78
N GLU A 71 15.14 13.01 -4.54
CA GLU A 71 16.10 12.21 -3.79
C GLU A 71 15.48 11.03 -3.05
N ALA A 72 14.16 10.90 -3.07
CA ALA A 72 13.49 9.80 -2.38
C ALA A 72 13.85 8.49 -3.07
N LYS A 73 14.37 7.55 -2.29
CA LYS A 73 14.69 6.21 -2.80
C LYS A 73 13.46 5.34 -2.95
N GLU A 74 12.38 5.70 -2.30
CA GLU A 74 11.14 4.96 -2.36
C GLU A 74 10.00 5.92 -2.63
N VAL A 75 9.02 5.43 -3.38
CA VAL A 75 7.83 6.20 -3.72
C VAL A 75 6.65 5.58 -3.01
N ILE A 76 5.85 6.42 -2.36
CA ILE A 76 4.61 5.98 -1.76
C ILE A 76 3.57 5.90 -2.88
N GLY A 77 3.15 4.68 -3.20
CA GLY A 77 2.25 4.45 -4.34
C GLY A 77 0.79 4.26 -3.98
N GLY A 78 0.48 4.04 -2.71
CA GLY A 78 -0.90 3.81 -2.32
C GLY A 78 -1.04 3.59 -0.83
N TYR A 79 -2.28 3.39 -0.40
CA TYR A 79 -2.57 3.11 0.99
C TYR A 79 -3.82 2.26 1.11
N MET A 80 -3.98 1.64 2.28
CA MET A 80 -5.24 1.01 2.68
C MET A 80 -5.33 1.07 4.20
N ILE A 81 -6.53 0.89 4.72
CA ILE A 81 -6.76 0.85 6.17
C ILE A 81 -7.37 -0.50 6.51
N VAL A 82 -6.75 -1.20 7.45
CA VAL A 82 -7.24 -2.50 7.91
C VAL A 82 -7.56 -2.42 9.39
N SER A 83 -8.49 -3.26 9.82
CA SER A 83 -8.86 -3.40 11.22
C SER A 83 -8.32 -4.74 11.72
N ALA A 84 -7.66 -4.74 12.86
CA ALA A 84 -7.05 -5.96 13.38
C ALA A 84 -6.96 -5.90 14.89
N GLU A 85 -6.86 -7.06 15.52
CA GLU A 85 -6.77 -7.16 16.97
C GLU A 85 -5.33 -6.95 17.46
N SER A 86 -4.36 -7.07 16.56
CA SER A 86 -2.95 -6.92 16.91
C SER A 86 -2.17 -6.44 15.69
N MET A 87 -0.98 -5.92 15.94
CA MET A 87 -0.05 -5.56 14.88
C MET A 87 0.30 -6.81 14.05
N GLU A 88 0.46 -7.95 14.70
CA GLU A 88 0.78 -9.19 13.99
C GLU A 88 -0.30 -9.57 12.99
N GLU A 89 -1.56 -9.40 13.36
CA GLU A 89 -2.67 -9.66 12.44
C GLU A 89 -2.65 -8.69 11.28
N ALA A 90 -2.44 -7.40 11.56
CA ALA A 90 -2.37 -6.39 10.51
C ALA A 90 -1.20 -6.66 9.56
N VAL A 91 -0.06 -7.08 10.08
CA VAL A 91 1.11 -7.44 9.28
C VAL A 91 0.79 -8.63 8.37
N GLU A 92 0.05 -9.62 8.88
CA GLU A 92 -0.32 -10.78 8.07
C GLU A 92 -1.23 -10.39 6.90
N VAL A 93 -2.17 -9.50 7.14
CA VAL A 93 -3.02 -8.98 6.05
C VAL A 93 -2.15 -8.32 4.99
N ALA A 94 -1.23 -7.46 5.42
CA ALA A 94 -0.35 -6.73 4.50
C ALA A 94 0.61 -7.67 3.77
N ARG A 95 1.13 -8.68 4.47
CA ARG A 95 2.07 -9.64 3.89
C ARG A 95 1.47 -10.40 2.71
N GLN A 96 0.19 -10.68 2.76
CA GLN A 96 -0.50 -11.39 1.69
C GLN A 96 -1.13 -10.45 0.66
N SER A 97 -0.98 -9.14 0.84
CA SER A 97 -1.58 -8.16 -0.06
C SER A 97 -0.78 -7.98 -1.34
N PRO A 98 -1.42 -7.43 -2.38
CA PRO A 98 -0.70 -7.13 -3.63
C PRO A 98 0.49 -6.20 -3.46
N GLY A 99 0.49 -5.39 -2.41
CA GLY A 99 1.56 -4.41 -2.18
C GLY A 99 2.94 -4.99 -2.01
N VAL A 100 3.05 -6.29 -1.72
CA VAL A 100 4.35 -6.94 -1.54
C VAL A 100 4.69 -7.93 -2.66
N TRP A 101 3.84 -8.06 -3.66
CA TRP A 101 4.03 -9.09 -4.69
C TRP A 101 5.14 -8.74 -5.70
N MET A 102 5.39 -7.46 -5.92
CA MET A 102 6.40 -7.02 -6.88
C MET A 102 7.76 -6.85 -6.21
N PRO A 103 8.86 -7.22 -6.87
CA PRO A 103 10.19 -6.99 -6.32
C PRO A 103 10.42 -5.51 -6.02
N GLY A 104 11.01 -5.23 -4.88
CA GLY A 104 11.26 -3.87 -4.44
C GLY A 104 10.07 -3.17 -3.82
N SER A 105 8.92 -3.83 -3.76
CA SER A 105 7.74 -3.28 -3.12
C SER A 105 7.65 -3.71 -1.67
N SER A 106 7.11 -2.84 -0.84
CA SER A 106 6.89 -3.14 0.56
C SER A 106 5.65 -2.42 1.06
N VAL A 107 5.18 -2.84 2.24
CA VAL A 107 4.05 -2.20 2.89
C VAL A 107 4.47 -1.85 4.31
N GLU A 108 4.34 -0.58 4.63
CA GLU A 108 4.60 -0.10 5.98
C GLU A 108 3.29 -0.10 6.75
N VAL A 109 3.26 -0.77 7.89
CA VAL A 109 2.04 -0.92 8.71
C VAL A 109 2.18 -0.08 9.95
N ARG A 110 1.24 0.83 10.18
CA ARG A 110 1.25 1.71 11.36
C ARG A 110 -0.10 1.71 12.04
N VAL A 111 -0.08 1.63 13.36
CA VAL A 111 -1.32 1.73 14.13
C VAL A 111 -1.84 3.17 14.04
N ILE A 112 -3.16 3.29 13.87
CA ILE A 112 -3.81 4.60 13.88
C ILE A 112 -4.36 4.81 15.29
N SER A 113 -3.81 5.80 15.98
CA SER A 113 -4.28 6.16 17.32
C SER A 113 -5.26 7.32 17.18
N THR A 114 -6.40 7.20 17.85
CA THR A 114 -7.35 8.30 17.90
C THR A 114 -7.15 9.07 19.18
N PRO A 115 -7.26 10.41 19.13
CA PRO A 115 -7.10 11.22 20.33
C PRO A 115 -8.18 10.95 21.37
#